data_3c940033f42b53addbdabab51ca8df14
#
_entry.id   3c940033f42b53addbdabab51ca8df14
#
_cell.length_a   1.000
_cell.length_b   1.000
_cell.length_c   1.000
_cell.angle_alpha   90.00
_cell.angle_beta   90.00
_cell.angle_gamma   90.00
#
_symmetry.space_group_name_H-M   'P 1'
#
loop_
_entity.id
_entity.type
_entity.pdbx_description
1 polymer ?
#
loop_
_entity_poly.entity_id
_entity_poly.type
_entity_poly.pdbx_seq_one_letter_code
_entity_poly.pdbx_strand_id
1 'polypeptide(L)'
;MKNRKSYEGKWMAAAAMGALFSLQAVCTAFGADGTWIPDGNRWKYERPDGSMAAGTWEDIDGEWYHFGSDSYMQTGWQKVGNLRYFFEDGGALAEGWSCYTGDGDEKWYYYDENGNVRIHWQEIGGKWYWFNSSGVLNLEASKTIGGRKFYFHEDGSMVENEYVGFHYFNMDGQPDEQYFITAERQDGGKISVEETVKNEIAEKINALPAGWRKKFLDDGYKFIYCPEKGYYGAVKDEETGDRFYIRHKLSKADHYLRFSEPDAIWAGFGEYMYLNMKKELRDYDFSWWVRRRSYELSEMTDIPEALYDDYQTMFGLLYADYMDEEKRPQMEVLLDDICWIFEKILDTRNEDGTRTR
;
A
#
# COMPACT_ATOMS: atom_id res chain seq x y z
N MET A 1 31.69 0.38 -7.81
CA MET A 1 31.22 -0.44 -6.68
C MET A 1 30.05 0.33 -6.06
N LYS A 2 28.82 0.06 -6.50
CA LYS A 2 27.60 0.66 -5.97
C LYS A 2 27.04 -0.27 -4.91
N ASN A 3 26.86 0.24 -3.69
CA ASN A 3 26.27 -0.45 -2.57
C ASN A 3 24.84 -0.93 -2.93
N ARG A 4 24.66 -2.23 -3.02
CA ARG A 4 23.32 -2.85 -2.93
C ARG A 4 22.89 -2.74 -1.48
N LYS A 5 21.97 -1.85 -1.18
CA LYS A 5 21.17 -1.94 0.05
C LYS A 5 20.23 -3.14 -0.12
N SER A 6 20.34 -4.09 0.79
CA SER A 6 19.43 -5.21 0.93
C SER A 6 18.04 -4.66 1.25
N TYR A 7 17.11 -4.81 0.35
CA TYR A 7 15.69 -4.59 0.62
C TYR A 7 15.11 -5.87 1.27
N GLU A 8 15.34 -6.00 2.56
CA GLU A 8 14.53 -6.87 3.41
C GLU A 8 13.30 -6.05 3.85
N GLY A 9 12.19 -6.22 3.20
CA GLY A 9 10.97 -5.55 3.62
C GLY A 9 9.82 -5.72 2.65
N LYS A 10 8.93 -6.67 2.92
CA LYS A 10 7.54 -6.78 2.44
C LYS A 10 7.26 -7.51 1.12
N TRP A 11 8.00 -8.54 0.82
CA TRP A 11 7.47 -9.62 0.00
C TRP A 11 7.12 -10.82 0.91
N MET A 12 6.17 -10.62 1.81
CA MET A 12 5.65 -11.71 2.62
C MET A 12 4.39 -12.26 1.93
N ALA A 13 4.55 -13.41 1.35
CA ALA A 13 3.67 -14.56 1.27
C ALA A 13 3.66 -15.29 -0.07
N ALA A 14 4.77 -15.32 -0.82
CA ALA A 14 4.85 -16.24 -1.94
C ALA A 14 6.26 -16.80 -2.15
N ALA A 15 7.07 -16.81 -1.12
CA ALA A 15 8.36 -17.45 -1.23
C ALA A 15 8.73 -18.00 0.14
N ALA A 16 8.38 -19.18 0.43
CA ALA A 16 9.11 -20.10 1.29
C ALA A 16 8.23 -21.31 1.62
N MET A 17 7.90 -22.10 0.61
CA MET A 17 7.94 -23.54 0.79
C MET A 17 8.73 -24.14 -0.37
N GLY A 18 9.96 -23.65 -0.53
CA GLY A 18 11.00 -24.47 -1.07
C GLY A 18 11.16 -25.62 -0.08
N ALA A 19 10.48 -26.73 -0.33
CA ALA A 19 10.69 -27.94 0.43
C ALA A 19 12.15 -28.31 0.30
N LEU A 20 12.91 -28.02 1.35
CA LEU A 20 14.14 -28.74 1.67
C LEU A 20 13.74 -30.20 1.84
N PHE A 21 13.71 -30.93 0.74
CA PHE A 21 13.75 -32.38 0.80
C PHE A 21 15.14 -32.77 1.30
N SER A 22 15.32 -32.68 2.61
CA SER A 22 16.39 -33.35 3.30
C SER A 22 16.18 -34.85 3.11
N LEU A 23 17.14 -35.47 2.48
CA LEU A 23 17.28 -36.91 2.34
C LEU A 23 17.23 -37.55 3.74
N GLN A 24 16.05 -37.93 4.24
CA GLN A 24 15.96 -38.86 5.36
C GLN A 24 14.64 -39.65 5.34
N ALA A 25 14.87 -40.97 5.36
CA ALA A 25 13.96 -42.02 5.77
C ALA A 25 12.79 -42.35 4.83
N VAL A 26 13.00 -43.42 4.09
CA VAL A 26 11.93 -44.31 3.64
C VAL A 26 11.08 -44.70 4.85
N CYS A 27 9.97 -43.99 5.07
CA CYS A 27 8.87 -44.47 5.87
C CYS A 27 7.84 -45.03 4.91
N THR A 28 7.76 -46.33 4.79
CA THR A 28 6.65 -47.06 4.21
C THR A 28 5.41 -46.86 5.11
N ALA A 29 4.64 -45.80 4.82
CA ALA A 29 3.26 -45.73 5.29
C ALA A 29 2.38 -46.22 4.12
N PHE A 30 1.82 -47.42 4.28
CA PHE A 30 0.74 -47.92 3.45
C PHE A 30 -0.52 -47.11 3.75
N GLY A 31 -0.70 -46.00 3.03
CA GLY A 31 -1.89 -45.20 2.93
C GLY A 31 -2.47 -45.27 1.52
N ALA A 32 -3.70 -44.85 1.30
CA ALA A 32 -4.40 -44.89 -0.01
C ALA A 32 -3.77 -43.99 -1.08
N ASP A 33 -2.64 -43.37 -0.81
CA ASP A 33 -1.92 -42.44 -1.66
C ASP A 33 -0.76 -43.16 -2.36
N GLY A 34 -0.43 -42.74 -3.58
CA GLY A 34 0.68 -43.31 -4.34
C GLY A 34 2.07 -42.97 -3.75
N THR A 35 3.12 -43.38 -4.42
CA THR A 35 4.49 -43.26 -3.90
C THR A 35 5.39 -42.48 -4.86
N TRP A 36 6.07 -41.45 -4.37
CA TRP A 36 7.11 -40.75 -5.11
C TRP A 36 8.39 -41.59 -5.19
N ILE A 37 8.90 -41.80 -6.39
CA ILE A 37 10.08 -42.61 -6.68
C ILE A 37 11.20 -41.70 -7.24
N PRO A 38 12.29 -41.46 -6.48
CA PRO A 38 13.40 -40.70 -6.98
C PRO A 38 14.23 -41.54 -7.98
N ASP A 39 14.66 -40.89 -9.10
CA ASP A 39 15.52 -41.47 -10.10
C ASP A 39 16.58 -40.45 -10.54
N GLY A 40 17.69 -40.40 -9.86
CA GLY A 40 18.70 -39.36 -9.97
C GLY A 40 18.20 -38.01 -9.47
N ASN A 41 18.14 -37.04 -10.36
CA ASN A 41 17.58 -35.71 -10.10
C ASN A 41 16.14 -35.52 -10.63
N ARG A 42 15.51 -36.62 -11.06
CA ARG A 42 14.14 -36.64 -11.57
C ARG A 42 13.27 -37.51 -10.69
N TRP A 43 11.94 -37.31 -10.78
CA TRP A 43 10.94 -37.99 -9.97
C TRP A 43 9.92 -38.70 -10.85
N LYS A 44 9.41 -39.83 -10.36
CA LYS A 44 8.29 -40.59 -10.89
C LYS A 44 7.26 -40.79 -9.81
N TYR A 45 6.03 -41.10 -10.17
CA TYR A 45 4.95 -41.36 -9.22
C TYR A 45 4.29 -42.68 -9.54
N GLU A 46 4.30 -43.60 -8.59
CA GLU A 46 3.56 -44.84 -8.62
C GLU A 46 2.23 -44.66 -7.96
N ARG A 47 1.15 -44.90 -8.69
CA ARG A 47 -0.21 -44.82 -8.19
C ARG A 47 -0.50 -45.93 -7.18
N PRO A 48 -1.59 -45.84 -6.36
CA PRO A 48 -1.99 -46.88 -5.42
C PRO A 48 -2.23 -48.26 -6.06
N ASP A 49 -2.54 -48.30 -7.33
CA ASP A 49 -2.77 -49.54 -8.09
C ASP A 49 -1.46 -50.20 -8.64
N GLY A 50 -0.31 -49.59 -8.36
CA GLY A 50 1.00 -50.00 -8.80
C GLY A 50 1.36 -49.55 -10.22
N SER A 51 0.53 -48.79 -10.91
CA SER A 51 0.82 -48.23 -12.22
C SER A 51 1.65 -46.94 -12.10
N MET A 52 2.57 -46.69 -13.05
CA MET A 52 3.30 -45.43 -13.14
C MET A 52 2.46 -44.34 -13.79
N ALA A 53 2.49 -43.13 -13.24
CA ALA A 53 1.97 -41.98 -13.93
C ALA A 53 2.79 -41.70 -15.21
N ALA A 54 2.14 -41.68 -16.38
CA ALA A 54 2.78 -41.45 -17.66
C ALA A 54 1.85 -40.74 -18.64
N GLY A 55 2.31 -39.64 -19.23
CA GLY A 55 1.55 -38.84 -20.20
C GLY A 55 0.24 -38.30 -19.62
N THR A 56 0.19 -37.95 -18.35
CA THR A 56 -1.03 -37.65 -17.60
C THR A 56 -0.85 -36.58 -16.54
N TRP A 57 -1.95 -36.00 -16.15
CA TRP A 57 -2.09 -35.14 -14.99
C TRP A 57 -2.46 -35.97 -13.76
N GLU A 58 -1.88 -35.64 -12.61
CA GLU A 58 -2.21 -36.22 -11.30
C GLU A 58 -2.42 -35.09 -10.29
N ASP A 59 -3.49 -35.21 -9.53
CA ASP A 59 -3.72 -34.44 -8.30
C ASP A 59 -3.11 -35.21 -7.14
N ILE A 60 -2.08 -34.68 -6.53
CA ILE A 60 -1.36 -35.32 -5.43
C ILE A 60 -1.32 -34.33 -4.27
N ASP A 61 -2.02 -34.64 -3.19
CA ASP A 61 -2.16 -33.80 -1.99
C ASP A 61 -2.75 -32.40 -2.27
N GLY A 62 -3.60 -32.27 -3.29
CA GLY A 62 -4.24 -31.02 -3.70
C GLY A 62 -3.42 -30.17 -4.66
N GLU A 63 -2.25 -30.65 -5.09
CA GLU A 63 -1.40 -29.99 -6.07
C GLU A 63 -1.42 -30.78 -7.40
N TRP A 64 -1.46 -30.07 -8.52
CA TRP A 64 -1.46 -30.68 -9.83
C TRP A 64 -0.07 -30.88 -10.38
N TYR A 65 0.22 -32.10 -10.81
CA TYR A 65 1.47 -32.50 -11.47
C TYR A 65 1.20 -33.03 -12.86
N HIS A 66 2.16 -32.90 -13.74
CA HIS A 66 2.10 -33.56 -15.03
C HIS A 66 3.34 -34.45 -15.24
N PHE A 67 3.09 -35.68 -15.69
CA PHE A 67 4.12 -36.67 -16.00
C PHE A 67 4.26 -36.82 -17.51
N GLY A 68 5.46 -36.74 -18.01
CA GLY A 68 5.75 -37.00 -19.43
C GLY A 68 5.43 -38.45 -19.84
N SER A 69 5.39 -38.74 -21.13
CA SER A 69 5.21 -40.10 -21.64
C SER A 69 6.32 -41.06 -21.19
N ASP A 70 7.44 -40.53 -20.72
CA ASP A 70 8.58 -41.24 -20.13
C ASP A 70 8.41 -41.50 -18.63
N SER A 71 7.22 -41.19 -18.06
CA SER A 71 6.86 -41.32 -16.65
C SER A 71 7.58 -40.39 -15.69
N TYR A 72 8.31 -39.40 -16.16
CA TYR A 72 8.96 -38.45 -15.27
C TYR A 72 8.09 -37.21 -15.04
N MET A 73 8.09 -36.76 -13.78
CA MET A 73 7.54 -35.50 -13.38
C MET A 73 8.14 -34.36 -14.20
N GLN A 74 7.30 -33.48 -14.72
CA GLN A 74 7.73 -32.30 -15.46
C GLN A 74 7.94 -31.10 -14.52
N THR A 75 8.95 -30.29 -14.85
CA THR A 75 9.27 -29.01 -14.18
C THR A 75 9.53 -27.94 -15.22
N GLY A 76 9.47 -26.68 -14.80
CA GLY A 76 9.66 -25.53 -15.69
C GLY A 76 8.57 -25.43 -16.77
N TRP A 77 8.88 -24.71 -17.85
CA TRP A 77 7.96 -24.56 -18.97
C TRP A 77 7.75 -25.82 -19.76
N GLN A 78 6.50 -26.30 -19.80
CA GLN A 78 6.10 -27.49 -20.54
C GLN A 78 4.95 -27.19 -21.50
N LYS A 79 4.92 -27.90 -22.63
CA LYS A 79 3.77 -27.90 -23.54
C LYS A 79 2.99 -29.18 -23.36
N VAL A 80 1.78 -29.06 -22.83
CA VAL A 80 0.87 -30.18 -22.66
C VAL A 80 -0.32 -29.98 -23.58
N GLY A 81 -0.47 -30.84 -24.59
CA GLY A 81 -1.42 -30.63 -25.66
C GLY A 81 -1.10 -29.36 -26.48
N ASN A 82 -2.06 -28.44 -26.53
CA ASN A 82 -1.90 -27.16 -27.24
C ASN A 82 -1.58 -25.98 -26.32
N LEU A 83 -1.55 -26.18 -24.99
CA LEU A 83 -1.33 -25.16 -23.98
C LEU A 83 0.08 -25.24 -23.42
N ARG A 84 0.56 -24.14 -22.89
CA ARG A 84 1.84 -24.04 -22.16
C ARG A 84 1.54 -23.83 -20.69
N TYR A 85 2.21 -24.62 -19.85
CA TYR A 85 2.12 -24.59 -18.40
C TYR A 85 3.52 -24.37 -17.81
N PHE A 86 3.57 -23.80 -16.65
CA PHE A 86 4.77 -23.72 -15.86
C PHE A 86 4.61 -24.59 -14.61
N PHE A 87 5.57 -25.46 -14.37
CA PHE A 87 5.65 -26.28 -13.17
C PHE A 87 6.82 -25.79 -12.33
N GLU A 88 6.59 -25.61 -11.06
CA GLU A 88 7.61 -25.22 -10.10
C GLU A 88 8.76 -26.28 -10.08
N ASP A 89 9.88 -25.96 -9.44
CA ASP A 89 11.01 -26.89 -9.30
C ASP A 89 10.61 -28.21 -8.59
N GLY A 90 9.61 -28.12 -7.69
CA GLY A 90 8.97 -29.26 -7.04
C GLY A 90 8.00 -30.04 -7.93
N GLY A 91 7.74 -29.60 -9.17
CA GLY A 91 6.84 -30.21 -10.12
C GLY A 91 5.37 -29.82 -10.00
N ALA A 92 4.97 -29.09 -8.98
CA ALA A 92 3.60 -28.60 -8.86
C ALA A 92 3.29 -27.56 -9.95
N LEU A 93 2.06 -27.59 -10.47
CA LEU A 93 1.58 -26.59 -11.41
C LEU A 93 1.59 -25.21 -10.75
N ALA A 94 2.23 -24.24 -11.39
CA ALA A 94 2.28 -22.89 -10.85
C ALA A 94 0.90 -22.23 -10.82
N GLU A 95 0.55 -21.69 -9.68
CA GLU A 95 -0.66 -20.89 -9.45
C GLU A 95 -0.27 -19.59 -8.74
N GLY A 96 -0.97 -18.49 -9.05
CA GLY A 96 -0.66 -17.20 -8.47
C GLY A 96 0.66 -16.61 -8.96
N TRP A 97 1.37 -15.92 -8.07
CA TRP A 97 2.65 -15.29 -8.36
C TRP A 97 3.80 -16.30 -8.38
N SER A 98 4.60 -16.29 -9.43
CA SER A 98 5.80 -17.12 -9.55
C SER A 98 6.95 -16.33 -10.16
N CYS A 99 8.16 -16.55 -9.64
CA CYS A 99 9.40 -15.93 -10.12
C CYS A 99 10.29 -16.96 -10.78
N TYR A 100 10.66 -16.72 -12.03
CA TYR A 100 11.59 -17.54 -12.79
C TYR A 100 12.95 -16.87 -12.91
N THR A 101 14.01 -17.58 -12.54
CA THR A 101 15.40 -17.10 -12.54
C THR A 101 16.35 -17.91 -13.46
N GLY A 102 15.81 -18.86 -14.22
CA GLY A 102 16.61 -19.85 -14.95
C GLY A 102 17.48 -19.32 -16.10
N ASP A 103 17.28 -18.07 -16.54
CA ASP A 103 18.11 -17.39 -17.56
C ASP A 103 18.97 -16.24 -16.99
N GLY A 104 19.05 -16.14 -15.66
CA GLY A 104 19.90 -15.18 -14.93
C GLY A 104 19.23 -13.87 -14.56
N ASP A 105 18.04 -13.58 -15.11
CA ASP A 105 17.21 -12.43 -14.75
C ASP A 105 15.95 -12.90 -14.04
N GLU A 106 15.55 -12.17 -13.00
CA GLU A 106 14.29 -12.41 -12.33
C GLU A 106 13.13 -11.96 -13.23
N LYS A 107 12.23 -12.90 -13.54
CA LYS A 107 11.01 -12.66 -14.30
C LYS A 107 9.81 -13.11 -13.51
N TRP A 108 8.92 -12.17 -13.22
CA TRP A 108 7.69 -12.45 -12.51
C TRP A 108 6.54 -12.72 -13.46
N TYR A 109 5.75 -13.75 -13.12
CA TYR A 109 4.55 -14.19 -13.82
C TYR A 109 3.39 -14.30 -12.84
N TYR A 110 2.19 -14.32 -13.38
CA TYR A 110 0.99 -14.65 -12.63
C TYR A 110 0.19 -15.70 -13.40
N TYR A 111 -0.19 -16.76 -12.71
CA TYR A 111 -0.95 -17.87 -13.27
C TYR A 111 -2.34 -17.90 -12.64
N ASP A 112 -3.37 -18.25 -13.45
CA ASP A 112 -4.69 -18.53 -12.92
C ASP A 112 -4.77 -19.93 -12.27
N GLU A 113 -5.91 -20.24 -11.68
CA GLU A 113 -6.22 -21.54 -11.06
C GLU A 113 -6.09 -22.76 -12.00
N ASN A 114 -6.04 -22.53 -13.31
CA ASN A 114 -5.82 -23.55 -14.32
C ASN A 114 -4.38 -23.57 -14.82
N GLY A 115 -3.46 -22.82 -14.19
CA GLY A 115 -2.04 -22.72 -14.57
C GLY A 115 -1.79 -21.95 -15.87
N ASN A 116 -2.76 -21.16 -16.36
CA ASN A 116 -2.53 -20.34 -17.54
C ASN A 116 -1.85 -19.02 -17.16
N VAL A 117 -0.74 -18.71 -17.83
CA VAL A 117 -0.07 -17.42 -17.62
C VAL A 117 -0.96 -16.26 -18.03
N ARG A 118 -1.06 -15.27 -17.16
CA ARG A 118 -1.77 -14.02 -17.41
C ARG A 118 -0.92 -13.06 -18.22
N ILE A 119 -1.56 -12.36 -19.14
CA ILE A 119 -0.93 -11.38 -20.04
C ILE A 119 -1.72 -10.08 -20.05
N HIS A 120 -1.08 -8.99 -20.47
CA HIS A 120 -1.67 -7.67 -20.55
C HIS A 120 -2.12 -7.15 -19.17
N TRP A 121 -3.17 -6.34 -19.12
CA TRP A 121 -3.69 -5.81 -17.87
C TRP A 121 -4.39 -6.90 -17.05
N GLN A 122 -4.01 -7.00 -15.77
CA GLN A 122 -4.62 -7.90 -14.79
C GLN A 122 -4.84 -7.17 -13.48
N GLU A 123 -6.01 -7.33 -12.91
CA GLU A 123 -6.30 -6.89 -11.54
C GLU A 123 -6.07 -8.07 -10.60
N ILE A 124 -5.14 -7.91 -9.65
CA ILE A 124 -4.73 -8.96 -8.72
C ILE A 124 -4.68 -8.34 -7.32
N GLY A 125 -5.50 -8.85 -6.42
CA GLY A 125 -5.58 -8.34 -5.06
C GLY A 125 -5.97 -6.86 -4.96
N GLY A 126 -6.80 -6.37 -5.90
CA GLY A 126 -7.25 -4.98 -5.95
C GLY A 126 -6.22 -3.99 -6.49
N LYS A 127 -5.16 -4.47 -7.12
CA LYS A 127 -4.15 -3.66 -7.81
C LYS A 127 -4.02 -4.06 -9.27
N TRP A 128 -3.76 -3.10 -10.14
CA TRP A 128 -3.55 -3.35 -11.57
C TRP A 128 -2.08 -3.59 -11.89
N TYR A 129 -1.83 -4.61 -12.71
CA TYR A 129 -0.50 -5.01 -13.18
C TYR A 129 -0.50 -5.15 -14.69
N TRP A 130 0.64 -4.88 -15.32
CA TRP A 130 0.82 -5.09 -16.74
C TRP A 130 1.83 -6.21 -17.02
N PHE A 131 1.38 -7.24 -17.72
CA PHE A 131 2.24 -8.31 -18.23
C PHE A 131 2.41 -8.17 -19.74
N ASN A 132 3.61 -8.41 -20.25
CA ASN A 132 3.81 -8.40 -21.70
C ASN A 132 3.16 -9.63 -22.35
N SER A 133 3.25 -9.74 -23.70
CA SER A 133 2.67 -10.87 -24.43
C SER A 133 3.30 -12.24 -24.12
N SER A 134 4.44 -12.27 -23.44
CA SER A 134 5.08 -13.48 -22.93
C SER A 134 4.72 -13.77 -21.46
N GLY A 135 3.87 -12.98 -20.84
CA GLY A 135 3.45 -13.12 -19.44
C GLY A 135 4.43 -12.53 -18.43
N VAL A 136 5.47 -11.82 -18.85
CA VAL A 136 6.43 -11.22 -17.91
C VAL A 136 5.87 -9.90 -17.38
N LEU A 137 5.87 -9.76 -16.05
CA LEU A 137 5.47 -8.54 -15.34
C LEU A 137 6.35 -7.34 -15.73
N ASN A 138 5.72 -6.19 -15.90
CA ASN A 138 6.46 -4.94 -16.08
C ASN A 138 6.93 -4.41 -14.73
N LEU A 139 8.24 -4.27 -14.58
CA LEU A 139 8.90 -3.63 -13.42
C LEU A 139 9.57 -2.30 -13.80
N GLU A 140 9.34 -1.79 -15.02
CA GLU A 140 9.80 -0.47 -15.40
C GLU A 140 8.93 0.59 -14.70
N ALA A 141 9.54 1.65 -14.15
CA ALA A 141 8.83 2.71 -13.44
C ALA A 141 7.75 3.41 -14.30
N SER A 142 7.83 3.32 -15.62
CA SER A 142 6.78 3.79 -16.53
C SER A 142 6.81 3.06 -17.86
N LYS A 143 5.62 2.93 -18.50
CA LYS A 143 5.48 2.26 -19.81
C LYS A 143 4.35 2.87 -20.63
N THR A 144 4.56 2.96 -21.94
CA THR A 144 3.49 3.35 -22.86
C THR A 144 2.75 2.10 -23.34
N ILE A 145 1.46 2.06 -23.07
CA ILE A 145 0.57 0.94 -23.39
C ILE A 145 -0.64 1.51 -24.14
N GLY A 146 -0.90 1.03 -25.35
CA GLY A 146 -2.00 1.53 -26.16
C GLY A 146 -1.95 3.02 -26.45
N GLY A 147 -0.74 3.61 -26.52
CA GLY A 147 -0.52 5.04 -26.77
C GLY A 147 -0.66 5.93 -25.52
N ARG A 148 -0.99 5.38 -24.35
CA ARG A 148 -1.08 6.10 -23.06
C ARG A 148 0.10 5.71 -22.19
N LYS A 149 0.68 6.68 -21.46
CA LYS A 149 1.76 6.42 -20.50
C LYS A 149 1.19 6.11 -19.15
N PHE A 150 1.66 4.99 -18.56
CA PHE A 150 1.32 4.54 -17.21
C PHE A 150 2.59 4.51 -16.36
N TYR A 151 2.39 4.63 -15.06
CA TYR A 151 3.45 4.60 -14.07
C TYR A 151 3.22 3.42 -13.13
N PHE A 152 4.31 2.86 -12.60
CA PHE A 152 4.28 1.64 -11.81
C PHE A 152 5.18 1.78 -10.59
N HIS A 153 4.76 1.17 -9.51
CA HIS A 153 5.59 0.97 -8.32
C HIS A 153 6.68 -0.07 -8.57
N GLU A 154 7.61 -0.19 -7.63
CA GLU A 154 8.67 -1.20 -7.68
C GLU A 154 8.11 -2.64 -7.66
N ASP A 155 6.93 -2.85 -7.08
CA ASP A 155 6.22 -4.13 -7.08
C ASP A 155 5.48 -4.43 -8.41
N GLY A 156 5.57 -3.56 -9.39
CA GLY A 156 4.91 -3.68 -10.68
C GLY A 156 3.44 -3.27 -10.66
N SER A 157 2.86 -2.87 -9.53
CA SER A 157 1.49 -2.37 -9.49
C SER A 157 1.39 -0.98 -10.12
N MET A 158 0.28 -0.73 -10.84
CA MET A 158 0.02 0.57 -11.46
C MET A 158 -0.19 1.65 -10.39
N VAL A 159 0.38 2.80 -10.62
CA VAL A 159 0.09 4.02 -9.84
C VAL A 159 -1.32 4.49 -10.15
N GLU A 160 -2.20 4.47 -9.16
CA GLU A 160 -3.60 4.90 -9.30
C GLU A 160 -4.14 5.48 -7.99
N ASN A 161 -5.04 6.46 -8.11
CA ASN A 161 -5.69 7.13 -6.98
C ASN A 161 -4.71 7.63 -5.91
N GLU A 162 -3.56 8.15 -6.33
CA GLU A 162 -2.49 8.60 -5.45
C GLU A 162 -1.62 9.69 -6.06
N TYR A 163 -0.75 10.28 -5.23
CA TYR A 163 0.25 11.24 -5.64
C TYR A 163 1.62 10.58 -5.83
N VAL A 164 2.28 10.93 -6.94
CA VAL A 164 3.72 10.69 -7.14
C VAL A 164 4.38 12.04 -7.32
N GLY A 165 5.18 12.45 -6.35
CA GLY A 165 5.60 13.83 -6.25
C GLY A 165 4.38 14.77 -6.24
N PHE A 166 4.35 15.77 -7.09
CA PHE A 166 3.24 16.72 -7.15
C PHE A 166 2.12 16.36 -8.13
N HIS A 167 2.21 15.21 -8.80
CA HIS A 167 1.22 14.75 -9.76
C HIS A 167 0.25 13.76 -9.12
N TYR A 168 -1.04 14.02 -9.25
CA TYR A 168 -2.09 13.09 -8.87
C TYR A 168 -2.44 12.19 -10.06
N PHE A 169 -2.53 10.90 -9.80
CA PHE A 169 -2.98 9.89 -10.77
C PHE A 169 -4.35 9.38 -10.37
N ASN A 170 -5.30 9.47 -11.29
CA ASN A 170 -6.67 9.00 -11.06
C ASN A 170 -6.75 7.46 -11.09
N MET A 171 -7.93 6.90 -10.88
CA MET A 171 -8.17 5.44 -10.88
C MET A 171 -7.85 4.76 -12.22
N ASP A 172 -7.77 5.51 -13.33
CA ASP A 172 -7.34 5.00 -14.64
C ASP A 172 -5.81 5.04 -14.81
N GLY A 173 -5.06 5.37 -13.78
CA GLY A 173 -3.60 5.54 -13.81
C GLY A 173 -3.15 6.71 -14.67
N GLN A 174 -4.02 7.70 -14.92
CA GLN A 174 -3.68 8.88 -15.73
C GLN A 174 -3.53 10.12 -14.85
N PRO A 175 -2.58 11.01 -15.17
CA PRO A 175 -2.42 12.24 -14.44
C PRO A 175 -3.68 13.11 -14.59
N ASP A 176 -4.16 13.63 -13.45
CA ASP A 176 -5.27 14.58 -13.38
C ASP A 176 -4.75 15.93 -12.87
N GLU A 177 -4.50 16.85 -13.79
CA GLU A 177 -3.90 18.16 -13.52
C GLU A 177 -4.74 19.02 -12.58
N GLN A 178 -6.05 18.74 -12.48
CA GLN A 178 -6.96 19.47 -11.58
C GLN A 178 -6.52 19.34 -10.12
N TYR A 179 -5.92 18.22 -9.76
CA TYR A 179 -5.51 17.88 -8.40
C TYR A 179 -4.01 17.94 -8.15
N PHE A 180 -3.22 18.43 -9.11
CA PHE A 180 -1.78 18.60 -8.91
C PHE A 180 -1.49 19.53 -7.73
N ILE A 181 -0.49 19.15 -6.92
CA ILE A 181 0.00 20.01 -5.86
C ILE A 181 0.73 21.20 -6.50
N THR A 182 0.42 22.39 -6.04
CA THR A 182 1.14 23.60 -6.45
C THR A 182 2.13 24.02 -5.38
N ALA A 183 3.29 24.54 -5.79
CA ALA A 183 4.26 25.15 -4.91
C ALA A 183 4.37 26.66 -5.22
N GLU A 184 4.17 27.46 -4.19
CA GLU A 184 4.03 28.92 -4.33
C GLU A 184 4.89 29.66 -3.32
N ARG A 185 5.32 30.85 -3.71
CA ARG A 185 5.84 31.87 -2.79
C ARG A 185 4.72 32.50 -1.99
N GLN A 186 5.09 33.30 -1.01
CA GLN A 186 4.12 34.09 -0.24
C GLN A 186 3.34 35.10 -1.10
N ASP A 187 3.92 35.59 -2.17
CA ASP A 187 3.32 36.52 -3.13
C ASP A 187 2.49 35.81 -4.25
N GLY A 188 2.40 34.47 -4.20
CA GLY A 188 1.70 33.66 -5.20
C GLY A 188 2.54 33.24 -6.40
N GLY A 189 3.83 33.61 -6.46
CA GLY A 189 4.74 33.19 -7.52
C GLY A 189 5.08 31.69 -7.39
N LYS A 190 5.17 30.97 -8.53
CA LYS A 190 5.57 29.55 -8.53
C LYS A 190 7.04 29.38 -8.11
N ILE A 191 7.33 28.30 -7.41
CA ILE A 191 8.69 27.90 -7.03
C ILE A 191 9.01 26.49 -7.51
N SER A 192 10.30 26.23 -7.69
CA SER A 192 10.82 24.87 -7.87
C SER A 192 11.04 24.22 -6.50
N VAL A 193 10.69 22.93 -6.40
CA VAL A 193 10.84 22.14 -5.19
C VAL A 193 11.68 20.90 -5.52
N GLU A 194 12.56 20.52 -4.63
CA GLU A 194 13.40 19.32 -4.79
C GLU A 194 12.55 18.05 -4.77
N GLU A 195 12.96 17.03 -5.55
CA GLU A 195 12.20 15.78 -5.67
C GLU A 195 12.03 15.05 -4.33
N THR A 196 13.00 15.12 -3.45
CA THR A 196 12.93 14.55 -2.10
C THR A 196 11.76 15.12 -1.31
N VAL A 197 11.60 16.45 -1.33
CA VAL A 197 10.50 17.16 -0.65
C VAL A 197 9.16 16.87 -1.31
N LYS A 198 9.12 16.78 -2.66
CA LYS A 198 7.89 16.42 -3.37
C LYS A 198 7.41 15.01 -3.01
N ASN A 199 8.35 14.06 -2.90
CA ASN A 199 8.02 12.69 -2.54
C ASN A 199 7.56 12.60 -1.08
N GLU A 200 8.22 13.29 -0.16
CA GLU A 200 7.80 13.38 1.24
C GLU A 200 6.36 13.93 1.36
N ILE A 201 6.04 15.01 0.65
CA ILE A 201 4.68 15.58 0.61
C ILE A 201 3.69 14.56 0.04
N ALA A 202 4.03 13.87 -1.05
CA ALA A 202 3.19 12.84 -1.65
C ALA A 202 2.94 11.68 -0.67
N GLU A 203 3.96 11.20 0.03
CA GLU A 203 3.84 10.15 1.05
C GLU A 203 2.89 10.56 2.18
N LYS A 204 3.04 11.79 2.71
CA LYS A 204 2.14 12.32 3.75
C LYS A 204 0.68 12.40 3.28
N ILE A 205 0.45 12.84 2.05
CA ILE A 205 -0.91 12.93 1.47
C ILE A 205 -1.46 11.52 1.19
N ASN A 206 -0.64 10.61 0.68
CA ASN A 206 -1.07 9.24 0.38
C ASN A 206 -1.37 8.44 1.66
N ALA A 207 -0.74 8.77 2.78
CA ALA A 207 -1.06 8.22 4.09
C ALA A 207 -2.41 8.68 4.64
N LEU A 208 -3.02 9.75 4.10
CA LEU A 208 -4.36 10.18 4.49
C LEU A 208 -5.39 9.10 4.12
N PRO A 209 -6.46 8.94 4.93
CA PRO A 209 -7.50 7.94 4.66
C PRO A 209 -8.12 8.16 3.28
N ALA A 210 -8.11 7.11 2.44
CA ALA A 210 -8.46 7.22 1.02
C ALA A 210 -9.86 7.82 0.78
N GLY A 211 -10.87 7.40 1.56
CA GLY A 211 -12.23 7.95 1.45
C GLY A 211 -12.31 9.44 1.80
N TRP A 212 -11.57 9.88 2.82
CA TRP A 212 -11.51 11.29 3.19
C TRP A 212 -10.70 12.12 2.20
N ARG A 213 -9.60 11.56 1.67
CA ARG A 213 -8.81 12.21 0.62
C ARG A 213 -9.64 12.38 -0.65
N LYS A 214 -10.36 11.33 -1.07
CA LYS A 214 -11.29 11.41 -2.20
C LYS A 214 -12.33 12.50 -1.98
N LYS A 215 -12.97 12.52 -0.81
CA LYS A 215 -13.95 13.55 -0.48
C LYS A 215 -13.36 14.97 -0.54
N PHE A 216 -12.15 15.17 -0.02
CA PHE A 216 -11.44 16.45 -0.07
C PHE A 216 -11.26 16.94 -1.51
N LEU A 217 -10.82 16.05 -2.41
CA LEU A 217 -10.63 16.35 -3.82
C LEU A 217 -11.98 16.58 -4.53
N ASP A 218 -13.00 15.75 -4.26
CA ASP A 218 -14.35 15.89 -4.82
C ASP A 218 -15.04 17.20 -4.38
N ASP A 219 -14.78 17.65 -3.15
CA ASP A 219 -15.23 18.96 -2.65
C ASP A 219 -14.46 20.15 -3.29
N GLY A 220 -13.52 19.86 -4.22
CA GLY A 220 -12.77 20.84 -4.99
C GLY A 220 -11.55 21.43 -4.28
N TYR A 221 -11.15 20.89 -3.13
CA TYR A 221 -9.97 21.34 -2.42
C TYR A 221 -8.68 20.94 -3.12
N LYS A 222 -7.62 21.76 -2.91
CA LYS A 222 -6.27 21.55 -3.45
C LYS A 222 -5.22 21.67 -2.37
N PHE A 223 -4.11 20.97 -2.55
CA PHE A 223 -2.92 21.10 -1.71
C PHE A 223 -1.98 22.16 -2.30
N ILE A 224 -1.53 23.10 -1.47
CA ILE A 224 -0.60 24.18 -1.85
C ILE A 224 0.57 24.21 -0.88
N TYR A 225 1.75 23.94 -1.38
CA TYR A 225 3.00 24.04 -0.61
C TYR A 225 3.57 25.44 -0.68
N CYS A 226 3.81 26.09 0.46
CA CYS A 226 4.33 27.45 0.54
C CYS A 226 5.41 27.56 1.64
N PRO A 227 6.63 27.05 1.38
CA PRO A 227 7.69 26.98 2.40
C PRO A 227 8.15 28.35 2.91
N GLU A 228 8.14 29.37 2.06
CA GLU A 228 8.59 30.73 2.42
C GLU A 228 7.65 31.39 3.45
N LYS A 229 6.42 30.92 3.58
CA LYS A 229 5.46 31.47 4.56
C LYS A 229 5.89 31.20 6.00
N GLY A 230 6.54 30.05 6.24
CA GLY A 230 6.97 29.59 7.55
C GLY A 230 5.79 29.19 8.45
N TYR A 231 4.86 30.10 8.69
CA TYR A 231 3.65 29.83 9.49
C TYR A 231 2.45 30.68 9.04
N TYR A 232 1.25 30.26 9.42
CA TYR A 232 -0.03 30.93 9.11
C TYR A 232 -0.70 31.53 10.34
N GLY A 233 -0.30 31.13 11.53
CA GLY A 233 -0.73 31.65 12.81
C GLY A 233 0.33 31.42 13.87
N ALA A 234 0.22 32.15 14.98
CA ALA A 234 1.05 31.94 16.16
C ALA A 234 0.24 32.20 17.40
N VAL A 235 0.32 31.29 18.37
CA VAL A 235 -0.28 31.42 19.69
C VAL A 235 0.86 31.58 20.70
N LYS A 236 0.75 32.53 21.61
CA LYS A 236 1.72 32.75 22.67
C LYS A 236 1.29 31.93 23.88
N ASP A 237 2.20 31.14 24.40
CA ASP A 237 2.06 30.52 25.70
C ASP A 237 2.18 31.58 26.79
N GLU A 238 1.18 31.72 27.64
CA GLU A 238 1.14 32.77 28.67
C GLU A 238 2.08 32.46 29.86
N GLU A 239 2.42 31.18 30.09
CA GLU A 239 3.28 30.76 31.21
C GLU A 239 4.75 30.85 30.82
N THR A 240 5.14 30.27 29.69
CA THR A 240 6.54 30.22 29.24
C THR A 240 6.93 31.45 28.42
N GLY A 241 5.96 32.11 27.81
CA GLY A 241 6.20 33.23 26.89
C GLY A 241 6.60 32.80 25.49
N ASP A 242 6.69 31.50 25.24
CA ASP A 242 7.08 30.93 23.94
C ASP A 242 5.94 31.09 22.92
N ARG A 243 6.26 30.84 21.65
CA ARG A 243 5.29 30.92 20.57
C ARG A 243 5.14 29.55 19.89
N PHE A 244 3.92 29.06 19.89
CA PHE A 244 3.51 27.93 19.06
C PHE A 244 3.09 28.42 17.68
N TYR A 245 3.62 27.82 16.61
CA TYR A 245 3.39 28.25 15.24
C TYR A 245 2.50 27.27 14.49
N ILE A 246 1.37 27.76 13.97
CA ILE A 246 0.49 27.01 13.10
C ILE A 246 1.02 27.10 11.67
N ARG A 247 1.42 25.97 11.10
CA ARG A 247 2.13 25.89 9.81
C ARG A 247 1.24 25.52 8.62
N HIS A 248 -0.05 25.53 8.83
CA HIS A 248 -1.04 25.26 7.77
C HIS A 248 -2.18 26.29 7.81
N LYS A 249 -2.95 26.33 6.73
CA LYS A 249 -4.20 27.10 6.62
C LYS A 249 -5.19 26.37 5.72
N LEU A 250 -6.31 25.98 6.27
CA LEU A 250 -7.47 25.52 5.53
C LEU A 250 -8.37 26.69 5.14
N SER A 251 -8.61 26.91 3.84
CA SER A 251 -9.54 27.91 3.34
C SER A 251 -10.79 27.24 2.76
N LYS A 252 -11.94 27.46 3.41
CA LYS A 252 -13.24 27.01 2.89
C LYS A 252 -13.75 27.86 1.72
N ALA A 253 -13.40 29.14 1.70
CA ALA A 253 -13.86 30.04 0.66
C ALA A 253 -13.17 29.79 -0.68
N ASP A 254 -11.89 29.46 -0.62
CA ASP A 254 -11.04 29.27 -1.81
C ASP A 254 -10.72 27.81 -2.09
N HIS A 255 -11.22 26.87 -1.28
CA HIS A 255 -11.02 25.43 -1.37
C HIS A 255 -9.54 25.04 -1.51
N TYR A 256 -8.73 25.38 -0.50
CA TYR A 256 -7.35 24.91 -0.43
C TYR A 256 -6.91 24.55 1.00
N LEU A 257 -5.96 23.62 1.08
CA LEU A 257 -5.10 23.43 2.23
C LEU A 257 -3.68 23.89 1.85
N ARG A 258 -3.25 25.02 2.45
CA ARG A 258 -1.91 25.58 2.28
C ARG A 258 -1.06 25.22 3.48
N PHE A 259 0.18 24.79 3.26
CA PHE A 259 1.11 24.36 4.31
C PHE A 259 2.53 24.80 3.99
N SER A 260 3.35 25.00 5.04
CA SER A 260 4.74 25.47 4.92
C SER A 260 5.78 24.36 5.07
N GLU A 261 5.38 23.21 5.62
CA GLU A 261 6.20 22.02 5.80
C GLU A 261 5.35 20.76 5.65
N PRO A 262 5.94 19.61 5.27
CA PRO A 262 5.19 18.38 5.00
C PRO A 262 4.34 17.89 6.18
N ASP A 263 4.86 17.96 7.41
CA ASP A 263 4.16 17.49 8.62
C ASP A 263 2.88 18.28 8.93
N ALA A 264 2.78 19.53 8.46
CA ALA A 264 1.59 20.35 8.64
C ALA A 264 0.38 19.89 7.80
N ILE A 265 0.56 18.98 6.86
CA ILE A 265 -0.52 18.40 6.03
C ILE A 265 -1.56 17.71 6.91
N TRP A 266 -1.11 16.88 7.84
CA TRP A 266 -2.01 16.08 8.67
C TRP A 266 -2.86 16.97 9.59
N ALA A 267 -2.26 18.00 10.19
CA ALA A 267 -3.01 18.96 11.00
C ALA A 267 -4.08 19.71 10.19
N GLY A 268 -3.71 20.24 9.03
CA GLY A 268 -4.65 20.95 8.17
C GLY A 268 -5.73 20.04 7.57
N PHE A 269 -5.40 18.78 7.29
CA PHE A 269 -6.38 17.81 6.83
C PHE A 269 -7.32 17.36 7.96
N GLY A 270 -6.81 17.23 9.18
CA GLY A 270 -7.63 17.00 10.37
C GLY A 270 -8.65 18.11 10.59
N GLU A 271 -8.30 19.39 10.37
CA GLU A 271 -9.27 20.49 10.38
C GLU A 271 -10.39 20.29 9.34
N TYR A 272 -10.05 19.83 8.12
CA TYR A 272 -11.05 19.51 7.11
C TYR A 272 -11.99 18.38 7.56
N MET A 273 -11.41 17.32 8.16
CA MET A 273 -12.21 16.21 8.71
C MET A 273 -13.15 16.69 9.82
N TYR A 274 -12.66 17.50 10.76
CA TYR A 274 -13.49 18.10 11.83
C TYR A 274 -14.72 18.84 11.28
N LEU A 275 -14.53 19.62 10.23
CA LEU A 275 -15.61 20.39 9.62
C LEU A 275 -16.66 19.54 8.92
N ASN A 276 -16.27 18.35 8.46
CA ASN A 276 -17.09 17.47 7.63
C ASN A 276 -17.58 16.20 8.36
N MET A 277 -17.13 15.97 9.61
CA MET A 277 -17.61 14.84 10.41
C MET A 277 -19.03 15.06 10.93
N LYS A 278 -19.65 13.99 11.41
CA LYS A 278 -20.99 14.04 12.03
C LYS A 278 -20.99 14.98 13.22
N LYS A 279 -22.09 15.77 13.31
CA LYS A 279 -22.25 16.80 14.34
C LYS A 279 -22.15 16.23 15.76
N GLU A 280 -22.65 15.02 15.98
CA GLU A 280 -22.63 14.35 17.28
C GLU A 280 -21.18 14.09 17.75
N LEU A 281 -20.33 13.58 16.86
CA LEU A 281 -18.91 13.36 17.16
C LEU A 281 -18.16 14.66 17.42
N ARG A 282 -18.47 15.72 16.66
CA ARG A 282 -17.82 17.01 16.76
C ARG A 282 -18.22 17.78 18.03
N ASP A 283 -19.52 17.97 18.23
CA ASP A 283 -20.02 18.93 19.21
C ASP A 283 -20.18 18.32 20.61
N TYR A 284 -20.42 17.02 20.71
CA TYR A 284 -20.66 16.34 21.99
C TYR A 284 -19.47 15.49 22.45
N ASP A 285 -18.88 14.71 21.57
CA ASP A 285 -17.81 13.81 21.98
C ASP A 285 -16.46 14.54 22.05
N PHE A 286 -15.98 15.12 20.95
CA PHE A 286 -14.65 15.71 20.91
C PHE A 286 -14.47 16.89 21.86
N SER A 287 -15.38 17.88 21.82
CA SER A 287 -15.29 19.07 22.67
C SER A 287 -15.39 18.75 24.17
N TRP A 288 -16.18 17.73 24.51
CA TRP A 288 -16.31 17.28 25.89
C TRP A 288 -15.03 16.57 26.38
N TRP A 289 -14.42 15.73 25.55
CA TRP A 289 -13.18 15.04 25.89
C TRP A 289 -11.98 15.97 25.99
N VAL A 290 -11.81 16.94 25.09
CA VAL A 290 -10.74 17.94 25.16
C VAL A 290 -10.79 18.67 26.50
N ARG A 291 -11.96 19.13 26.94
CA ARG A 291 -12.11 19.80 28.24
C ARG A 291 -11.82 18.88 29.43
N ARG A 292 -12.21 17.63 29.34
CA ARG A 292 -12.02 16.65 30.42
C ARG A 292 -10.57 16.19 30.55
N ARG A 293 -9.83 16.14 29.46
CA ARG A 293 -8.46 15.67 29.37
C ARG A 293 -7.43 16.79 29.29
N SER A 294 -7.78 17.99 29.71
CA SER A 294 -6.90 19.15 29.60
C SER A 294 -5.55 18.97 30.31
N TYR A 295 -5.53 18.26 31.44
CA TYR A 295 -4.31 17.95 32.15
C TYR A 295 -3.41 16.97 31.36
N GLU A 296 -3.97 15.85 30.89
CA GLU A 296 -3.23 14.86 30.07
C GLU A 296 -2.74 15.49 28.76
N LEU A 297 -3.54 16.39 28.15
CA LEU A 297 -3.14 17.11 26.95
C LEU A 297 -1.92 18.02 27.20
N SER A 298 -1.89 18.72 28.33
CA SER A 298 -0.75 19.59 28.68
C SER A 298 0.54 18.82 28.97
N GLU A 299 0.42 17.58 29.46
CA GLU A 299 1.59 16.71 29.73
C GLU A 299 2.12 16.00 28.46
N MET A 300 1.25 15.79 27.46
CA MET A 300 1.57 14.96 26.29
C MET A 300 1.89 15.72 25.03
N THR A 301 1.36 16.92 24.90
CA THR A 301 1.41 17.68 23.65
C THR A 301 2.06 19.03 23.87
N ASP A 302 2.74 19.54 22.87
CA ASP A 302 3.24 20.90 22.83
C ASP A 302 2.16 21.92 22.46
N ILE A 303 0.87 21.51 22.48
CA ILE A 303 -0.26 22.35 22.07
C ILE A 303 -0.64 23.28 23.22
N PRO A 304 -0.55 24.61 23.02
CA PRO A 304 -0.87 25.57 24.07
C PRO A 304 -2.32 25.48 24.54
N GLU A 305 -2.57 25.63 25.85
CA GLU A 305 -3.92 25.65 26.42
C GLU A 305 -4.85 26.68 25.78
N ALA A 306 -4.29 27.80 25.29
CA ALA A 306 -5.03 28.83 24.58
C ALA A 306 -5.73 28.34 23.30
N LEU A 307 -5.37 27.13 22.78
CA LEU A 307 -6.03 26.48 21.65
C LEU A 307 -7.11 25.47 22.05
N TYR A 308 -7.24 25.13 23.34
CA TYR A 308 -8.18 24.09 23.77
C TYR A 308 -9.66 24.43 23.54
N ASP A 309 -10.01 25.71 23.37
CA ASP A 309 -11.34 26.15 22.97
C ASP A 309 -11.49 26.37 21.46
N ASP A 310 -10.39 26.33 20.68
CA ASP A 310 -10.42 26.26 19.21
C ASP A 310 -10.45 24.79 18.77
N TYR A 311 -11.60 24.17 18.90
CA TYR A 311 -11.77 22.73 18.64
C TYR A 311 -11.43 22.31 17.21
N GLN A 312 -11.53 23.19 16.22
CA GLN A 312 -11.13 22.88 14.85
C GLN A 312 -9.62 22.72 14.75
N THR A 313 -8.89 23.73 15.19
CA THR A 313 -7.41 23.71 15.18
C THR A 313 -6.88 22.61 16.11
N MET A 314 -7.48 22.46 17.29
CA MET A 314 -7.12 21.42 18.25
C MET A 314 -7.29 20.01 17.68
N PHE A 315 -8.41 19.74 17.00
CA PHE A 315 -8.65 18.45 16.35
C PHE A 315 -7.59 18.18 15.27
N GLY A 316 -7.26 19.18 14.47
CA GLY A 316 -6.23 19.06 13.43
C GLY A 316 -4.86 18.70 14.02
N LEU A 317 -4.43 19.39 15.07
CA LEU A 317 -3.14 19.16 15.73
C LEU A 317 -3.08 17.77 16.38
N LEU A 318 -4.13 17.36 17.11
CA LEU A 318 -4.21 16.04 17.71
C LEU A 318 -4.29 14.92 16.64
N TYR A 319 -4.94 15.19 15.51
CA TYR A 319 -4.93 14.26 14.39
C TYR A 319 -3.53 14.09 13.80
N ALA A 320 -2.74 15.16 13.73
CA ALA A 320 -1.35 15.08 13.29
C ALA A 320 -0.51 14.21 14.25
N ASP A 321 -0.67 14.40 15.56
CA ASP A 321 0.00 13.58 16.57
C ASP A 321 -0.47 12.11 16.52
N TYR A 322 -1.74 11.85 16.22
CA TYR A 322 -2.27 10.49 16.00
C TYR A 322 -1.70 9.83 14.73
N MET A 323 -1.42 10.60 13.69
CA MET A 323 -0.78 10.12 12.45
C MET A 323 0.72 9.86 12.61
N ASP A 324 1.35 10.44 13.63
CA ASP A 324 2.75 10.26 13.96
C ASP A 324 2.98 8.90 14.65
N GLU A 325 3.81 8.05 14.06
CA GLU A 325 4.08 6.69 14.57
C GLU A 325 4.82 6.70 15.92
N GLU A 326 5.57 7.75 16.25
CA GLU A 326 6.27 7.88 17.52
C GLU A 326 5.35 8.37 18.64
N LYS A 327 4.40 9.24 18.34
CA LYS A 327 3.46 9.84 19.32
C LYS A 327 2.21 8.99 19.56
N ARG A 328 1.69 8.34 18.52
CA ARG A 328 0.45 7.55 18.58
C ARG A 328 0.39 6.58 19.76
N PRO A 329 1.41 5.75 20.06
CA PRO A 329 1.32 4.78 21.14
C PRO A 329 1.06 5.42 22.51
N GLN A 330 1.59 6.61 22.74
CA GLN A 330 1.36 7.35 23.99
C GLN A 330 -0.04 7.95 24.02
N MET A 331 -0.53 8.46 22.88
CA MET A 331 -1.89 8.97 22.75
C MET A 331 -2.93 7.87 23.00
N GLU A 332 -2.75 6.69 22.47
CA GLU A 332 -3.65 5.53 22.65
C GLU A 332 -3.76 5.12 24.11
N VAL A 333 -2.72 5.34 24.92
CA VAL A 333 -2.73 5.02 26.36
C VAL A 333 -3.40 6.12 27.19
N LEU A 334 -3.12 7.40 26.90
CA LEU A 334 -3.52 8.51 27.76
C LEU A 334 -4.75 9.29 27.25
N LEU A 335 -5.01 9.21 25.94
CA LEU A 335 -6.10 9.88 25.25
C LEU A 335 -6.95 8.90 24.45
N ASP A 336 -7.18 7.70 24.95
CA ASP A 336 -7.93 6.62 24.31
C ASP A 336 -9.30 7.05 23.80
N ASP A 337 -9.99 7.91 24.55
CA ASP A 337 -11.29 8.47 24.17
C ASP A 337 -11.20 9.37 22.92
N ILE A 338 -10.12 10.14 22.79
CA ILE A 338 -9.88 11.00 21.61
C ILE A 338 -9.44 10.13 20.43
N CYS A 339 -8.58 9.17 20.65
CA CYS A 339 -8.19 8.20 19.63
C CYS A 339 -9.39 7.41 19.11
N TRP A 340 -10.33 7.02 20.00
CA TRP A 340 -11.57 6.39 19.59
C TRP A 340 -12.39 7.25 18.61
N ILE A 341 -12.40 8.59 18.77
CA ILE A 341 -13.08 9.48 17.82
C ILE A 341 -12.41 9.42 16.46
N PHE A 342 -11.06 9.43 16.40
CA PHE A 342 -10.33 9.25 15.15
C PHE A 342 -10.68 7.91 14.50
N GLU A 343 -10.62 6.81 15.23
CA GLU A 343 -11.00 5.48 14.75
C GLU A 343 -12.43 5.45 14.19
N LYS A 344 -13.38 6.07 14.87
CA LYS A 344 -14.78 6.17 14.41
C LYS A 344 -14.93 6.94 13.10
N ILE A 345 -14.12 7.97 12.91
CA ILE A 345 -14.12 8.77 11.69
C ILE A 345 -13.42 7.98 10.56
N LEU A 346 -12.34 7.25 10.90
CA LEU A 346 -11.57 6.44 9.97
C LEU A 346 -12.27 5.13 9.61
N ASP A 347 -13.17 4.62 10.46
CA ASP A 347 -13.99 3.41 10.22
C ASP A 347 -15.14 3.66 9.21
N THR A 348 -15.13 4.81 8.51
CA THR A 348 -16.02 5.01 7.37
C THR A 348 -15.63 4.00 6.28
N ARG A 349 -16.54 3.05 6.06
CA ARG A 349 -16.41 2.04 5.00
C ARG A 349 -16.25 2.73 3.66
N ASN A 350 -15.40 2.18 2.80
CA ASN A 350 -15.42 2.50 1.38
C ASN A 350 -16.84 2.30 0.81
N GLU A 351 -17.17 2.92 -0.30
CA GLU A 351 -18.47 2.78 -0.98
C GLU A 351 -18.84 1.30 -1.27
N ASP A 352 -17.86 0.41 -1.33
CA ASP A 352 -18.02 -1.05 -1.51
C ASP A 352 -18.24 -1.83 -0.19
N GLY A 353 -18.26 -1.15 0.96
CA GLY A 353 -18.47 -1.75 2.27
C GLY A 353 -17.22 -2.34 2.92
N THR A 354 -16.05 -2.24 2.32
CA THR A 354 -14.78 -2.63 2.94
C THR A 354 -14.33 -1.60 3.97
N ARG A 355 -13.68 -2.05 5.07
CA ARG A 355 -13.07 -1.15 6.05
C ARG A 355 -11.78 -0.59 5.46
N THR A 356 -11.66 0.73 5.37
CA THR A 356 -10.37 1.39 5.17
C THR A 356 -9.55 1.23 6.46
N ARG A 357 -8.46 0.49 6.37
CA ARG A 357 -7.38 0.55 7.35
C ARG A 357 -6.35 1.56 6.94
#